data_e391151986ba57ff9089c34430eb0f56
#
_entry.id   e391151986ba57ff9089c34430eb0f56
#
_cell.length_a   1.000
_cell.length_b   1.000
_cell.length_c   1.000
_cell.angle_alpha   90.00
_cell.angle_beta   90.00
_cell.angle_gamma   90.00
#
_symmetry.space_group_name_H-M   'P 1'
#
loop_
_entity.id
_entity.type
_entity.pdbx_description
1 polymer ?
#
loop_
_entity_poly.entity_id
_entity_poly.type
_entity_poly.pdbx_seq_one_letter_code
_entity_poly.pdbx_strand_id
1 'polypeptide(L)'
;MARQIKRFLHSELKHVSEWVYALILAIYACMVVLQLNSFPMWFCSLRENSFLGFFPDPTLRLSAEDVLLFGNAEVFRGLLFNVAPLAHALFFPFIAACIVPCFVSSGFVEEPWGLSEARGGKRVCAIVARAMLSSFALLGAFILSSVVLYCLNCAIVLDAQQYFNLDLFCYRLLLTSVVCLAYTVSSVIVVSYFGSGFGPIGMLLLVNVVAIYIQLGADSMLPLPSSMLMWTCGVTPLGNGQCVSILIDCLINVASVLAICFTVDRLRSRFL
;
A
#
# COMPACT_ATOMS: atom_id res chain seq x y z
N MET A 1 23.39 14.24 -10.69
CA MET A 1 22.22 13.42 -10.40
C MET A 1 21.08 14.26 -9.78
N ALA A 2 21.24 14.88 -8.61
CA ALA A 2 20.17 15.66 -7.94
C ALA A 2 19.53 16.76 -8.81
N ARG A 3 20.32 17.56 -9.53
CA ARG A 3 19.81 18.60 -10.48
C ARG A 3 18.99 18.00 -11.62
N GLN A 4 19.33 16.81 -12.08
CA GLN A 4 18.58 16.12 -13.15
C GLN A 4 17.25 15.59 -12.61
N ILE A 5 17.25 14.96 -11.42
CA ILE A 5 16.01 14.51 -10.77
C ILE A 5 15.07 15.69 -10.56
N LYS A 6 15.57 16.85 -10.07
CA LYS A 6 14.75 18.06 -9.89
C LYS A 6 14.13 18.55 -11.20
N ARG A 7 14.87 18.52 -12.32
CA ARG A 7 14.34 18.89 -13.64
C ARG A 7 13.26 17.92 -14.11
N PHE A 8 13.50 16.60 -13.96
CA PHE A 8 12.50 15.58 -14.29
C PHE A 8 11.26 15.73 -13.42
N LEU A 9 11.42 15.91 -12.10
CA LEU A 9 10.30 16.12 -11.18
C LEU A 9 9.44 17.32 -11.60
N HIS A 10 10.07 18.44 -11.95
CA HIS A 10 9.36 19.64 -12.39
C HIS A 10 8.65 19.44 -13.74
N SER A 11 9.25 18.68 -14.66
CA SER A 11 8.63 18.29 -15.91
C SER A 11 7.44 17.39 -15.70
N GLU A 12 7.60 16.32 -14.91
CA GLU A 12 6.53 15.34 -14.62
C GLU A 12 5.36 15.99 -13.88
N LEU A 13 5.61 16.90 -12.93
CA LEU A 13 4.57 17.66 -12.24
C LEU A 13 3.68 18.47 -13.19
N LYS A 14 4.24 18.99 -14.32
CA LYS A 14 3.48 19.71 -15.32
C LYS A 14 2.67 18.80 -16.25
N HIS A 15 3.08 17.55 -16.40
CA HIS A 15 2.46 16.60 -17.30
C HIS A 15 1.39 15.72 -16.65
N VAL A 16 1.49 15.50 -15.34
CA VAL A 16 0.43 14.76 -14.62
C VAL A 16 -0.82 15.63 -14.56
N SER A 17 -1.90 15.10 -15.12
CA SER A 17 -3.19 15.79 -15.11
C SER A 17 -3.70 16.00 -13.68
N GLU A 18 -4.21 17.17 -13.38
CA GLU A 18 -4.83 17.51 -12.09
C GLU A 18 -5.94 16.52 -11.71
N TRP A 19 -6.61 15.94 -12.69
CA TRP A 19 -7.62 14.89 -12.50
C TRP A 19 -7.09 13.64 -11.81
N VAL A 20 -5.82 13.29 -11.98
CA VAL A 20 -5.22 12.14 -11.30
C VAL A 20 -5.17 12.38 -9.79
N TYR A 21 -4.78 13.57 -9.37
CA TYR A 21 -4.79 13.94 -7.95
C TYR A 21 -6.20 14.01 -7.38
N ALA A 22 -7.14 14.60 -8.14
CA ALA A 22 -8.55 14.65 -7.75
C ALA A 22 -9.14 13.23 -7.62
N LEU A 23 -8.80 12.32 -8.52
CA LEU A 23 -9.23 10.92 -8.48
C LEU A 23 -8.66 10.20 -7.25
N ILE A 24 -7.39 10.38 -6.94
CA ILE A 24 -6.76 9.81 -5.72
C ILE A 24 -7.52 10.30 -4.47
N LEU A 25 -7.72 11.60 -4.35
CA LEU A 25 -8.43 12.18 -3.21
C LEU A 25 -9.87 11.67 -3.12
N ALA A 26 -10.58 11.55 -4.25
CA ALA A 26 -11.95 11.01 -4.29
C ALA A 26 -12.00 9.55 -3.83
N ILE A 27 -11.06 8.70 -4.30
CA ILE A 27 -10.98 7.29 -3.88
C ILE A 27 -10.78 7.21 -2.37
N TYR A 28 -9.81 7.95 -1.82
CA TYR A 28 -9.54 7.91 -0.39
C TYR A 28 -10.66 8.53 0.45
N ALA A 29 -11.32 9.58 -0.04
CA ALA A 29 -12.52 10.11 0.61
C ALA A 29 -13.66 9.08 0.66
N CYS A 30 -13.91 8.35 -0.44
CA CYS A 30 -14.87 7.25 -0.44
C CYS A 30 -14.49 6.15 0.56
N MET A 31 -13.22 5.79 0.66
CA MET A 31 -12.74 4.79 1.64
C MET A 31 -12.97 5.27 3.08
N VAL A 32 -12.73 6.55 3.38
CA VAL A 32 -13.03 7.14 4.69
C VAL A 32 -14.51 7.03 5.01
N VAL A 33 -15.39 7.39 4.08
CA VAL A 33 -16.86 7.31 4.28
C VAL A 33 -17.31 5.88 4.51
N LEU A 34 -16.81 4.92 3.70
CA LEU A 34 -17.14 3.50 3.84
C LEU A 34 -16.69 2.95 5.19
N GLN A 35 -15.49 3.28 5.63
CA GLN A 35 -14.98 2.84 6.93
C GLN A 35 -15.73 3.48 8.11
N LEU A 36 -16.07 4.76 8.02
CA LEU A 36 -16.87 5.43 9.06
C LEU A 36 -18.24 4.82 9.22
N ASN A 37 -18.87 4.41 8.14
CA ASN A 37 -20.17 3.75 8.20
C ASN A 37 -20.10 2.34 8.79
N SER A 38 -19.01 1.63 8.57
CA SER A 38 -18.85 0.25 9.03
C SER A 38 -18.21 0.13 10.42
N PHE A 39 -17.31 1.02 10.80
CA PHE A 39 -16.54 0.90 12.04
C PHE A 39 -17.39 0.93 13.31
N PRO A 40 -18.39 1.82 13.51
CA PRO A 40 -19.23 1.81 14.70
C PRO A 40 -20.05 0.53 14.82
N MET A 41 -20.61 0.03 13.73
CA MET A 41 -21.32 -1.26 13.71
C MET A 41 -20.38 -2.41 14.06
N TRP A 42 -19.19 -2.37 13.55
CA TRP A 42 -18.11 -3.29 13.77
C TRP A 42 -17.64 -3.34 15.23
N PHE A 43 -17.34 -2.17 15.78
CA PHE A 43 -16.88 -2.04 17.16
C PHE A 43 -17.97 -2.43 18.17
N CYS A 44 -19.23 -2.16 17.86
CA CYS A 44 -20.38 -2.56 18.67
C CYS A 44 -20.74 -4.04 18.51
N SER A 45 -20.61 -4.62 17.30
CA SER A 45 -20.98 -6.01 17.03
C SER A 45 -20.00 -7.02 17.62
N LEU A 46 -18.78 -6.62 17.96
CA LEU A 46 -17.87 -7.43 18.78
C LEU A 46 -18.45 -7.80 20.14
N ARG A 47 -19.52 -7.11 20.55
CA ARG A 47 -20.27 -7.41 21.76
C ARG A 47 -21.23 -8.59 21.59
N GLU A 48 -21.61 -8.96 20.37
CA GLU A 48 -22.70 -9.89 20.03
C GLU A 48 -22.26 -11.11 19.19
N ASN A 49 -20.98 -11.44 19.09
CA ASN A 49 -20.46 -12.61 18.35
C ASN A 49 -20.83 -12.69 16.85
N SER A 50 -21.36 -11.65 16.23
CA SER A 50 -21.70 -11.63 14.80
C SER A 50 -20.82 -10.65 14.04
N PHE A 51 -19.76 -11.15 13.42
CA PHE A 51 -18.85 -10.38 12.61
C PHE A 51 -19.18 -10.55 11.13
N LEU A 52 -19.86 -9.58 10.54
CA LEU A 52 -19.99 -9.40 9.10
C LEU A 52 -19.11 -8.20 8.71
N GLY A 53 -17.79 -8.37 8.81
CA GLY A 53 -16.85 -7.35 8.39
C GLY A 53 -16.65 -7.35 6.87
N PHE A 54 -16.57 -6.18 6.29
CA PHE A 54 -16.31 -5.93 4.87
C PHE A 54 -14.87 -6.33 4.46
N PHE A 55 -14.03 -6.76 5.38
CA PHE A 55 -12.65 -7.12 5.17
C PHE A 55 -12.45 -8.61 5.33
N PRO A 56 -11.90 -9.29 4.31
CA PRO A 56 -11.49 -10.69 4.42
C PRO A 56 -10.15 -10.81 5.17
N ASP A 57 -10.05 -10.21 6.34
CA ASP A 57 -8.90 -10.46 7.21
C ASP A 57 -9.18 -11.75 8.00
N PRO A 58 -8.42 -12.83 7.78
CA PRO A 58 -8.58 -14.05 8.56
C PRO A 58 -8.27 -13.83 10.04
N THR A 59 -7.46 -12.83 10.37
CA THR A 59 -7.21 -12.43 11.76
C THR A 59 -8.40 -11.72 12.39
N LEU A 60 -9.36 -11.28 11.59
CA LEU A 60 -10.63 -10.67 12.04
C LEU A 60 -11.80 -11.65 12.03
N ARG A 61 -11.64 -12.87 11.52
CA ARG A 61 -12.54 -14.00 11.80
C ARG A 61 -12.27 -14.52 13.20
N LEU A 62 -12.38 -13.64 14.17
CA LEU A 62 -12.24 -14.04 15.56
C LEU A 62 -13.46 -14.85 15.95
N SER A 63 -13.25 -16.14 16.05
CA SER A 63 -14.11 -17.00 16.85
C SER A 63 -14.04 -16.56 18.32
N ALA A 64 -15.00 -16.96 19.13
CA ALA A 64 -14.90 -16.78 20.58
C ALA A 64 -13.58 -17.35 21.15
N GLU A 65 -12.96 -18.30 20.46
CA GLU A 65 -11.65 -18.90 20.78
C GLU A 65 -10.49 -17.92 20.54
N ASP A 66 -10.56 -17.06 19.50
CA ASP A 66 -9.51 -16.06 19.24
C ASP A 66 -9.53 -14.94 20.28
N VAL A 67 -10.69 -14.57 20.79
CA VAL A 67 -10.81 -13.63 21.92
C VAL A 67 -10.16 -14.22 23.17
N LEU A 68 -10.22 -15.54 23.34
CA LEU A 68 -9.51 -16.25 24.42
C LEU A 68 -7.98 -16.25 24.21
N LEU A 69 -7.50 -16.28 22.97
CA LEU A 69 -6.06 -16.19 22.65
C LEU A 69 -5.45 -14.84 23.05
N PHE A 70 -6.21 -13.75 23.01
CA PHE A 70 -5.76 -12.43 23.49
C PHE A 70 -5.92 -12.25 25.00
N GLY A 71 -6.49 -13.23 25.70
CA GLY A 71 -6.61 -13.26 27.16
C GLY A 71 -7.53 -12.18 27.77
N ASN A 72 -7.86 -11.13 27.00
CA ASN A 72 -8.73 -10.04 27.46
C ASN A 72 -9.38 -9.33 26.27
N ALA A 73 -10.70 -9.25 26.24
CA ALA A 73 -11.48 -8.56 25.22
C ALA A 73 -11.16 -7.06 25.14
N GLU A 74 -10.71 -6.43 26.22
CA GLU A 74 -10.32 -5.02 26.23
C GLU A 74 -8.99 -4.77 25.50
N VAL A 75 -8.02 -5.66 25.65
CA VAL A 75 -6.75 -5.59 24.90
C VAL A 75 -7.01 -5.70 23.40
N PHE A 76 -7.89 -6.62 23.02
CA PHE A 76 -8.29 -6.79 21.64
C PHE A 76 -8.99 -5.54 21.08
N ARG A 77 -9.94 -4.97 21.84
CA ARG A 77 -10.62 -3.72 21.45
C ARG A 77 -9.64 -2.57 21.30
N GLY A 78 -8.67 -2.47 22.21
CA GLY A 78 -7.61 -1.46 22.13
C GLY A 78 -6.76 -1.62 20.86
N LEU A 79 -6.35 -2.84 20.53
CA LEU A 79 -5.63 -3.12 19.28
C LEU A 79 -6.49 -2.74 18.08
N LEU A 80 -7.71 -3.23 18.02
CA LEU A 80 -8.63 -2.97 16.91
C LEU A 80 -8.87 -1.47 16.70
N PHE A 81 -9.12 -0.73 17.78
CA PHE A 81 -9.37 0.71 17.73
C PHE A 81 -8.22 1.47 17.04
N ASN A 82 -6.98 1.11 17.36
CA ASN A 82 -5.79 1.80 16.83
C ASN A 82 -5.38 1.30 15.43
N VAL A 83 -5.77 0.09 15.02
CA VAL A 83 -5.38 -0.51 13.74
C VAL A 83 -6.46 -0.36 12.66
N ALA A 84 -7.74 -0.37 13.03
CA ALA A 84 -8.85 -0.25 12.09
C ALA A 84 -8.75 0.96 11.12
N PRO A 85 -8.25 2.15 11.54
CA PRO A 85 -8.03 3.27 10.62
C PRO A 85 -7.07 2.97 9.47
N LEU A 86 -6.26 1.91 9.57
CA LEU A 86 -5.28 1.51 8.56
C LEU A 86 -5.82 0.44 7.60
N ALA A 87 -7.00 -0.12 7.86
CA ALA A 87 -7.51 -1.28 7.11
C ALA A 87 -7.67 -1.02 5.59
N HIS A 88 -7.91 0.23 5.19
CA HIS A 88 -7.96 0.59 3.76
C HIS A 88 -6.62 0.45 3.02
N ALA A 89 -5.50 0.27 3.74
CA ALA A 89 -4.21 -0.08 3.13
C ALA A 89 -4.26 -1.41 2.36
N LEU A 90 -5.18 -2.32 2.69
CA LEU A 90 -5.38 -3.56 1.94
C LEU A 90 -5.76 -3.32 0.47
N PHE A 91 -6.40 -2.19 0.18
CA PHE A 91 -6.74 -1.78 -1.18
C PHE A 91 -5.62 -0.98 -1.88
N PHE A 92 -4.60 -0.56 -1.13
CA PHE A 92 -3.51 0.24 -1.67
C PHE A 92 -2.82 -0.41 -2.88
N PRO A 93 -2.50 -1.72 -2.91
CA PRO A 93 -1.90 -2.35 -4.07
C PRO A 93 -2.75 -2.25 -5.33
N PHE A 94 -4.06 -2.37 -5.19
CA PHE A 94 -5.00 -2.26 -6.33
C PHE A 94 -5.09 -0.82 -6.83
N ILE A 95 -5.19 0.15 -5.92
CA ILE A 95 -5.20 1.57 -6.24
C ILE A 95 -3.89 1.96 -6.93
N ALA A 96 -2.76 1.56 -6.38
CA ALA A 96 -1.44 1.86 -6.94
C ALA A 96 -1.25 1.22 -8.31
N ALA A 97 -1.65 -0.04 -8.52
CA ALA A 97 -1.58 -0.71 -9.81
C ALA A 97 -2.37 0.03 -10.91
N CYS A 98 -3.51 0.65 -10.56
CA CYS A 98 -4.31 1.43 -11.50
C CYS A 98 -3.81 2.87 -11.70
N ILE A 99 -3.30 3.50 -10.66
CA ILE A 99 -2.94 4.93 -10.65
C ILE A 99 -1.50 5.18 -11.10
N VAL A 100 -0.54 4.31 -10.73
CA VAL A 100 0.88 4.47 -11.12
C VAL A 100 1.07 4.59 -12.63
N PRO A 101 0.37 3.81 -13.49
CA PRO A 101 0.44 3.99 -14.94
C PRO A 101 0.10 5.40 -15.40
N CYS A 102 -0.84 6.09 -14.74
CA CYS A 102 -1.20 7.46 -15.08
C CYS A 102 -0.05 8.45 -14.85
N PHE A 103 0.79 8.21 -13.84
CA PHE A 103 2.01 8.99 -13.61
C PHE A 103 3.12 8.67 -14.60
N VAL A 104 3.15 7.45 -15.15
CA VAL A 104 4.21 7.02 -16.07
C VAL A 104 3.86 7.37 -17.53
N SER A 105 2.59 7.28 -17.92
CA SER A 105 2.14 7.49 -19.31
C SER A 105 2.15 8.95 -19.74
N SER A 106 2.00 9.89 -18.82
CA SER A 106 1.84 11.30 -19.13
C SER A 106 3.08 11.99 -19.72
N GLY A 107 4.28 11.40 -19.57
CA GLY A 107 5.53 12.07 -19.97
C GLY A 107 6.28 11.50 -21.16
N PHE A 108 5.91 10.33 -21.72
CA PHE A 108 6.75 9.64 -22.71
C PHE A 108 5.99 8.88 -23.81
N VAL A 109 4.82 9.35 -24.21
CA VAL A 109 4.04 8.69 -25.27
C VAL A 109 4.73 8.76 -26.63
N GLU A 110 5.66 9.71 -26.86
CA GLU A 110 6.26 9.93 -28.17
C GLU A 110 7.61 9.21 -28.40
N GLU A 111 8.31 8.75 -27.35
CA GLU A 111 9.55 7.98 -27.52
C GLU A 111 9.65 6.78 -26.56
N PRO A 112 8.88 5.71 -26.75
CA PRO A 112 8.94 4.56 -25.82
C PRO A 112 10.29 3.80 -25.90
N TRP A 113 11.06 3.95 -26.94
CA TRP A 113 12.20 3.06 -27.24
C TRP A 113 13.52 3.73 -27.61
N GLY A 114 13.48 4.99 -28.06
CA GLY A 114 14.69 5.71 -28.50
C GLY A 114 15.61 6.18 -27.36
N LEU A 115 15.12 6.23 -26.14
CA LEU A 115 15.91 6.61 -24.95
C LEU A 115 16.71 5.47 -24.32
N SER A 116 16.48 4.21 -24.76
CA SER A 116 17.14 3.05 -24.18
C SER A 116 18.63 3.00 -24.49
N GLU A 117 19.04 3.41 -25.67
CA GLU A 117 20.43 3.25 -26.10
C GLU A 117 21.37 4.39 -25.67
N ALA A 118 20.86 5.59 -25.51
CA ALA A 118 21.78 6.72 -25.39
C ALA A 118 22.19 7.07 -23.94
N ARG A 119 21.46 6.72 -22.88
CA ARG A 119 21.75 7.35 -21.55
C ARG A 119 21.14 6.62 -20.35
N GLY A 120 21.67 5.48 -19.94
CA GLY A 120 21.25 4.76 -18.74
C GLY A 120 21.04 5.62 -17.47
N GLY A 121 21.85 6.65 -17.27
CA GLY A 121 21.70 7.58 -16.13
C GLY A 121 20.43 8.46 -16.18
N LYS A 122 19.92 8.79 -17.36
CA LYS A 122 18.69 9.59 -17.49
C LYS A 122 17.43 8.75 -17.19
N ARG A 123 17.43 7.48 -17.61
CA ARG A 123 16.33 6.55 -17.31
C ARG A 123 16.15 6.35 -15.80
N VAL A 124 17.25 6.12 -15.08
CA VAL A 124 17.22 5.98 -13.61
C VAL A 124 16.68 7.26 -12.96
N CYS A 125 17.14 8.45 -13.39
CA CYS A 125 16.62 9.70 -12.85
C CYS A 125 15.11 9.89 -13.10
N ALA A 126 14.62 9.47 -14.27
CA ALA A 126 13.19 9.55 -14.59
C ALA A 126 12.37 8.58 -13.72
N ILE A 127 12.82 7.32 -13.55
CA ILE A 127 12.17 6.33 -12.69
C ILE A 127 12.12 6.85 -11.25
N VAL A 128 13.22 7.38 -10.74
CA VAL A 128 13.28 7.94 -9.39
C VAL A 128 12.32 9.12 -9.23
N ALA A 129 12.28 10.05 -10.19
CA ALA A 129 11.37 11.19 -10.15
C ALA A 129 9.90 10.77 -10.13
N ARG A 130 9.52 9.78 -10.95
CA ARG A 130 8.17 9.20 -10.99
C ARG A 130 7.81 8.46 -9.72
N ALA A 131 8.76 7.67 -9.18
CA ALA A 131 8.58 6.99 -7.90
C ALA A 131 8.36 7.99 -6.76
N MET A 132 9.12 9.08 -6.73
CA MET A 132 8.92 10.15 -5.73
C MET A 132 7.54 10.81 -5.88
N LEU A 133 7.13 11.15 -7.09
CA LEU A 133 5.86 11.83 -7.33
C LEU A 133 4.66 10.96 -7.00
N SER A 134 4.62 9.73 -7.52
CA SER A 134 3.54 8.78 -7.25
C SER A 134 3.48 8.36 -5.79
N SER A 135 4.64 8.17 -5.14
CA SER A 135 4.69 7.88 -3.70
C SER A 135 4.17 9.05 -2.88
N PHE A 136 4.57 10.27 -3.20
CA PHE A 136 4.08 11.44 -2.47
C PHE A 136 2.56 11.57 -2.57
N ALA A 137 1.99 11.38 -3.76
CA ALA A 137 0.55 11.48 -3.97
C ALA A 137 -0.22 10.34 -3.27
N LEU A 138 0.18 9.08 -3.50
CA LEU A 138 -0.54 7.92 -2.97
C LEU A 138 -0.36 7.77 -1.45
N LEU A 139 0.88 7.88 -0.96
CA LEU A 139 1.15 7.79 0.49
C LEU A 139 0.60 8.99 1.24
N GLY A 140 0.70 10.20 0.66
CA GLY A 140 0.12 11.39 1.26
C GLY A 140 -1.38 11.25 1.46
N ALA A 141 -2.10 10.77 0.46
CA ALA A 141 -3.54 10.50 0.56
C ALA A 141 -3.85 9.38 1.57
N PHE A 142 -3.06 8.30 1.58
CA PHE A 142 -3.20 7.20 2.53
C PHE A 142 -2.99 7.66 3.98
N ILE A 143 -1.89 8.37 4.25
CA ILE A 143 -1.57 8.86 5.60
C ILE A 143 -2.66 9.83 6.07
N LEU A 144 -3.05 10.80 5.21
CA LEU A 144 -4.08 11.77 5.53
C LEU A 144 -5.41 11.09 5.87
N SER A 145 -5.86 10.14 5.04
CA SER A 145 -7.10 9.41 5.28
C SER A 145 -7.05 8.59 6.56
N SER A 146 -5.91 7.94 6.87
CA SER A 146 -5.71 7.18 8.10
C SER A 146 -5.78 8.06 9.34
N VAL A 147 -5.14 9.22 9.31
CA VAL A 147 -5.17 10.19 10.43
C VAL A 147 -6.58 10.75 10.62
N VAL A 148 -7.26 11.11 9.52
CA VAL A 148 -8.65 11.59 9.59
C VAL A 148 -9.57 10.52 10.20
N LEU A 149 -9.47 9.27 9.75
CA LEU A 149 -10.23 8.16 10.30
C LEU A 149 -9.95 7.94 11.79
N TYR A 150 -8.68 8.00 12.19
CA TYR A 150 -8.30 7.87 13.60
C TYR A 150 -8.93 8.96 14.46
N CYS A 151 -8.84 10.22 14.03
CA CYS A 151 -9.45 11.35 14.73
C CYS A 151 -10.98 11.24 14.80
N LEU A 152 -11.62 10.81 13.71
CA LEU A 152 -13.08 10.63 13.67
C LEU A 152 -13.52 9.47 14.55
N ASN A 153 -12.79 8.36 14.59
CA ASN A 153 -13.07 7.25 15.50
C ASN A 153 -12.95 7.68 16.96
N CYS A 154 -11.95 8.49 17.30
CA CYS A 154 -11.82 9.08 18.64
C CYS A 154 -13.02 9.97 19.02
N ALA A 155 -13.64 10.64 18.05
CA ALA A 155 -14.78 11.53 18.28
C ALA A 155 -16.13 10.77 18.37
N ILE A 156 -16.26 9.64 17.67
CA ILE A 156 -17.54 8.91 17.53
C ILE A 156 -17.68 7.82 18.61
N VAL A 157 -16.58 7.18 19.01
CA VAL A 157 -16.65 6.08 19.96
C VAL A 157 -16.76 6.64 21.39
N LEU A 158 -17.84 6.28 22.07
CA LEU A 158 -18.02 6.56 23.50
C LEU A 158 -16.91 5.85 24.30
N ASP A 159 -16.33 6.54 25.25
CA ASP A 159 -15.21 6.06 26.07
C ASP A 159 -13.92 5.75 25.29
N ALA A 160 -13.72 6.41 24.13
CA ALA A 160 -12.54 6.23 23.28
C ALA A 160 -11.21 6.41 24.03
N GLN A 161 -11.20 7.23 25.09
CA GLN A 161 -9.97 7.55 25.86
C GLN A 161 -9.28 6.31 26.42
N GLN A 162 -10.03 5.28 26.83
CA GLN A 162 -9.47 4.04 27.37
C GLN A 162 -8.78 3.17 26.29
N TYR A 163 -9.14 3.36 25.01
CA TYR A 163 -8.58 2.61 23.88
C TYR A 163 -7.50 3.38 23.11
N PHE A 164 -7.35 4.67 23.42
CA PHE A 164 -6.44 5.55 22.72
C PHE A 164 -4.97 5.19 22.99
N ASN A 165 -4.26 4.79 21.93
CA ASN A 165 -2.83 4.52 21.98
C ASN A 165 -2.17 5.10 20.71
N LEU A 166 -1.78 6.36 20.79
CA LEU A 166 -1.18 7.09 19.67
C LEU A 166 0.14 6.45 19.20
N ASP A 167 0.94 5.93 20.12
CA ASP A 167 2.23 5.32 19.80
C ASP A 167 2.01 4.06 18.95
N LEU A 168 1.05 3.23 19.32
CA LEU A 168 0.68 2.04 18.56
C LEU A 168 0.16 2.41 17.17
N PHE A 169 -0.73 3.40 17.07
CA PHE A 169 -1.24 3.88 15.79
C PHE A 169 -0.12 4.43 14.90
N CYS A 170 0.72 5.33 15.41
CA CYS A 170 1.84 5.90 14.66
C CYS A 170 2.85 4.85 14.21
N TYR A 171 3.17 3.90 15.08
CA TYR A 171 4.05 2.80 14.76
C TYR A 171 3.51 1.93 13.61
N ARG A 172 2.23 1.54 13.68
CA ARG A 172 1.57 0.76 12.63
C ARG A 172 1.42 1.55 11.33
N LEU A 173 1.06 2.82 11.41
CA LEU A 173 0.97 3.72 10.27
C LEU A 173 2.33 3.84 9.55
N LEU A 174 3.42 4.00 10.30
CA LEU A 174 4.76 4.06 9.73
C LEU A 174 5.12 2.77 9.01
N LEU A 175 4.92 1.62 9.65
CA LEU A 175 5.25 0.32 9.09
C LEU A 175 4.43 0.02 7.82
N THR A 176 3.12 0.27 7.87
CA THR A 176 2.23 0.15 6.72
C THR A 176 2.66 1.07 5.58
N SER A 177 3.04 2.32 5.90
CA SER A 177 3.53 3.28 4.90
C SER A 177 4.80 2.81 4.21
N VAL A 178 5.71 2.14 4.90
CA VAL A 178 6.92 1.55 4.30
C VAL A 178 6.57 0.46 3.31
N VAL A 179 5.61 -0.41 3.63
CA VAL A 179 5.15 -1.45 2.70
C VAL A 179 4.47 -0.83 1.47
N CYS A 180 3.61 0.17 1.67
CA CYS A 180 2.97 0.92 0.59
C CYS A 180 4.01 1.61 -0.32
N LEU A 181 5.06 2.19 0.27
CA LEU A 181 6.17 2.79 -0.47
C LEU A 181 6.90 1.76 -1.33
N ALA A 182 7.28 0.63 -0.75
CA ALA A 182 7.95 -0.45 -1.47
C ALA A 182 7.11 -0.95 -2.64
N TYR A 183 5.80 -1.10 -2.45
CA TYR A 183 4.88 -1.49 -3.51
C TYR A 183 4.79 -0.42 -4.62
N THR A 184 4.67 0.85 -4.26
CA THR A 184 4.61 1.95 -5.25
C THR A 184 5.88 2.00 -6.09
N VAL A 185 7.05 1.91 -5.45
CA VAL A 185 8.35 1.90 -6.15
C VAL A 185 8.45 0.71 -7.10
N SER A 186 8.07 -0.48 -6.63
CA SER A 186 8.05 -1.70 -7.46
C SER A 186 7.10 -1.55 -8.67
N SER A 187 5.91 -1.00 -8.46
CA SER A 187 4.95 -0.74 -9.53
C SER A 187 5.47 0.26 -10.56
N VAL A 188 6.12 1.34 -10.12
CA VAL A 188 6.75 2.32 -11.02
C VAL A 188 7.86 1.68 -11.84
N ILE A 189 8.68 0.81 -11.25
CA ILE A 189 9.73 0.07 -11.96
C ILE A 189 9.08 -0.80 -13.04
N VAL A 190 8.11 -1.64 -12.68
CA VAL A 190 7.42 -2.53 -13.64
C VAL A 190 6.83 -1.74 -14.80
N VAL A 191 6.04 -0.71 -14.51
CA VAL A 191 5.39 0.11 -15.55
C VAL A 191 6.42 0.88 -16.40
N SER A 192 7.53 1.33 -15.82
CA SER A 192 8.59 2.02 -16.56
C SER A 192 9.38 1.12 -17.51
N TYR A 193 9.42 -0.20 -17.24
CA TYR A 193 10.10 -1.17 -18.09
C TYR A 193 9.19 -1.83 -19.12
N PHE A 194 7.94 -2.12 -18.73
CA PHE A 194 6.99 -2.86 -19.59
C PHE A 194 5.93 -1.97 -20.26
N GLY A 195 5.88 -0.69 -19.89
CA GLY A 195 4.90 0.28 -20.38
C GLY A 195 3.65 0.35 -19.51
N SER A 196 2.78 1.30 -19.85
CA SER A 196 1.52 1.57 -19.11
C SER A 196 0.32 0.79 -19.64
N GLY A 197 0.56 -0.23 -20.45
CA GLY A 197 -0.51 -1.05 -21.04
C GLY A 197 -1.22 -1.95 -20.05
N PHE A 198 -2.32 -2.57 -20.50
CA PHE A 198 -3.13 -3.48 -19.68
C PHE A 198 -2.35 -4.72 -19.18
N GLY A 199 -1.33 -5.19 -19.91
CA GLY A 199 -0.55 -6.36 -19.52
C GLY A 199 0.15 -6.19 -18.17
N PRO A 200 1.02 -5.19 -17.99
CA PRO A 200 1.68 -4.93 -16.70
C PRO A 200 0.70 -4.65 -15.56
N ILE A 201 -0.37 -3.91 -15.83
CA ILE A 201 -1.42 -3.64 -14.83
C ILE A 201 -2.09 -4.94 -14.41
N GLY A 202 -2.52 -5.74 -15.37
CA GLY A 202 -3.16 -7.03 -15.13
C GLY A 202 -2.24 -7.98 -14.36
N MET A 203 -0.95 -8.02 -14.67
CA MET A 203 0.04 -8.81 -13.95
C MET A 203 0.18 -8.34 -12.49
N LEU A 204 0.29 -7.04 -12.24
CA LEU A 204 0.36 -6.50 -10.87
C LEU A 204 -0.89 -6.85 -10.06
N LEU A 205 -2.08 -6.69 -10.67
CA LEU A 205 -3.35 -7.05 -10.02
C LEU A 205 -3.43 -8.54 -9.72
N LEU A 206 -3.06 -9.40 -10.67
CA LEU A 206 -3.07 -10.85 -10.51
C LEU A 206 -2.14 -11.29 -9.38
N VAL A 207 -0.91 -10.79 -9.34
CA VAL A 207 0.06 -11.10 -8.28
C VAL A 207 -0.50 -10.71 -6.91
N ASN A 208 -1.18 -9.57 -6.79
CA ASN A 208 -1.79 -9.15 -5.52
C ASN A 208 -2.94 -10.07 -5.10
N VAL A 209 -3.84 -10.42 -6.03
CA VAL A 209 -4.94 -11.35 -5.74
C VAL A 209 -4.42 -12.72 -5.31
N VAL A 210 -3.44 -13.27 -6.03
CA VAL A 210 -2.82 -14.55 -5.70
C VAL A 210 -2.12 -14.49 -4.34
N ALA A 211 -1.38 -13.41 -4.07
CA ALA A 211 -0.69 -13.22 -2.79
C ALA A 211 -1.67 -13.18 -1.60
N ILE A 212 -2.78 -12.46 -1.74
CA ILE A 212 -3.82 -12.40 -0.72
C ILE A 212 -4.45 -13.79 -0.54
N TYR A 213 -4.80 -14.46 -1.65
CA TYR A 213 -5.43 -15.78 -1.60
C TYR A 213 -4.55 -16.82 -0.90
N ILE A 214 -3.24 -16.85 -1.23
CA ILE A 214 -2.28 -17.75 -0.57
C ILE A 214 -2.13 -17.38 0.91
N GLN A 215 -2.07 -16.09 1.23
CA GLN A 215 -1.96 -15.63 2.62
C GLN A 215 -3.16 -16.02 3.47
N LEU A 216 -4.37 -16.07 2.89
CA LEU A 216 -5.57 -16.50 3.62
C LEU A 216 -5.49 -17.96 4.11
N GLY A 217 -4.66 -18.78 3.48
CA GLY A 217 -4.42 -20.18 3.89
C GLY A 217 -3.08 -20.41 4.60
N ALA A 218 -2.28 -19.37 4.81
CA ALA A 218 -0.93 -19.48 5.39
C ALA A 218 -0.89 -18.96 6.83
N ASP A 219 -0.28 -19.74 7.73
CA ASP A 219 -0.07 -19.35 9.13
C ASP A 219 1.11 -18.39 9.31
N SER A 220 1.90 -18.17 8.26
CA SER A 220 3.07 -17.30 8.29
C SER A 220 2.98 -16.19 7.25
N MET A 221 3.56 -15.04 7.57
CA MET A 221 3.65 -13.90 6.64
C MET A 221 4.49 -14.26 5.42
N LEU A 222 3.93 -14.05 4.23
CA LEU A 222 4.65 -14.18 2.97
C LEU A 222 5.44 -12.90 2.67
N PRO A 223 6.62 -13.00 2.03
CA PRO A 223 7.44 -11.85 1.66
C PRO A 223 6.89 -11.10 0.43
N LEU A 224 5.59 -10.86 0.40
CA LEU A 224 4.88 -10.13 -0.66
C LEU A 224 4.17 -8.90 -0.07
N PRO A 225 4.20 -7.73 -0.73
CA PRO A 225 3.65 -6.50 -0.18
C PRO A 225 2.20 -6.61 0.27
N SER A 226 1.33 -7.27 -0.50
CA SER A 226 -0.08 -7.46 -0.14
C SER A 226 -0.24 -8.30 1.13
N SER A 227 0.58 -9.34 1.30
CA SER A 227 0.62 -10.18 2.49
C SER A 227 1.13 -9.38 3.69
N MET A 228 2.22 -8.64 3.54
CA MET A 228 2.75 -7.77 4.59
C MET A 228 1.72 -6.73 5.05
N LEU A 229 0.90 -6.18 4.13
CA LEU A 229 -0.18 -5.25 4.48
C LEU A 229 -1.22 -5.92 5.36
N MET A 230 -1.60 -7.17 5.09
CA MET A 230 -2.54 -7.90 5.95
C MET A 230 -2.02 -8.02 7.39
N TRP A 231 -0.71 -8.18 7.58
CA TRP A 231 -0.10 -8.23 8.91
C TRP A 231 0.06 -6.85 9.56
N THR A 232 0.47 -5.83 8.79
CA THR A 232 0.66 -4.48 9.36
C THR A 232 -0.64 -3.78 9.71
N CYS A 233 -1.72 -4.06 8.97
CA CYS A 233 -3.07 -3.55 9.24
C CYS A 233 -3.91 -4.49 10.10
N GLY A 234 -3.44 -5.72 10.33
CA GLY A 234 -4.13 -6.73 11.12
C GLY A 234 -4.05 -6.47 12.62
N VAL A 235 -4.94 -7.13 13.36
CA VAL A 235 -5.04 -7.01 14.83
C VAL A 235 -3.94 -7.80 15.54
N THR A 236 -3.27 -8.71 14.84
CA THR A 236 -2.17 -9.51 15.40
C THR A 236 -1.04 -8.62 15.94
N PRO A 237 -0.59 -8.84 17.19
CA PRO A 237 0.56 -8.12 17.71
C PRO A 237 1.81 -8.47 16.90
N LEU A 238 2.55 -7.45 16.46
CA LEU A 238 3.81 -7.63 15.76
C LEU A 238 4.97 -7.58 16.74
N GLY A 239 5.74 -8.65 16.80
CA GLY A 239 7.00 -8.68 17.54
C GLY A 239 8.10 -7.88 16.82
N ASN A 240 9.13 -7.45 17.57
CA ASN A 240 10.25 -6.68 17.00
C ASN A 240 10.95 -7.41 15.84
N GLY A 241 11.06 -8.73 15.91
CA GLY A 241 11.62 -9.54 14.83
C GLY A 241 10.82 -9.49 13.54
N GLN A 242 9.50 -9.48 13.64
CA GLN A 242 8.61 -9.39 12.47
C GLN A 242 8.70 -8.02 11.78
N CYS A 243 8.87 -6.94 12.54
CA CYS A 243 9.04 -5.61 11.98
C CYS A 243 10.33 -5.49 11.17
N VAL A 244 11.42 -6.04 11.69
CA VAL A 244 12.71 -6.10 10.98
C VAL A 244 12.59 -6.96 9.72
N SER A 245 11.87 -8.10 9.80
CA SER A 245 11.60 -8.95 8.65
C SER A 245 10.83 -8.18 7.57
N ILE A 246 9.77 -7.46 7.93
CA ILE A 246 8.99 -6.65 6.98
C ILE A 246 9.89 -5.63 6.25
N LEU A 247 10.77 -4.94 6.96
CA LEU A 247 11.67 -3.96 6.35
C LEU A 247 12.66 -4.63 5.37
N ILE A 248 13.23 -5.77 5.76
CA ILE A 248 14.14 -6.54 4.91
C ILE A 248 13.39 -7.06 3.67
N ASP A 249 12.19 -7.60 3.85
CA ASP A 249 11.38 -8.14 2.76
C ASP A 249 10.94 -7.05 1.78
N CYS A 250 10.64 -5.85 2.26
CA CYS A 250 10.40 -4.68 1.39
C CYS A 250 11.61 -4.36 0.51
N LEU A 251 12.81 -4.34 1.08
CA LEU A 251 14.05 -4.10 0.33
C LEU A 251 14.32 -5.21 -0.69
N ILE A 252 14.15 -6.48 -0.30
CA ILE A 252 14.32 -7.63 -1.18
C ILE A 252 13.31 -7.57 -2.33
N ASN A 253 12.05 -7.23 -2.08
CA ASN A 253 11.03 -7.09 -3.12
C ASN A 253 11.42 -6.03 -4.16
N VAL A 254 11.79 -4.83 -3.73
CA VAL A 254 12.21 -3.76 -4.65
C VAL A 254 13.44 -4.18 -5.46
N ALA A 255 14.44 -4.77 -4.80
CA ALA A 255 15.66 -5.24 -5.46
C ALA A 255 15.38 -6.37 -6.48
N SER A 256 14.52 -7.32 -6.12
CA SER A 256 14.12 -8.44 -6.99
C SER A 256 13.36 -7.96 -8.22
N VAL A 257 12.40 -7.05 -8.05
CA VAL A 257 11.66 -6.46 -9.16
C VAL A 257 12.62 -5.72 -10.10
N LEU A 258 13.55 -4.94 -9.55
CA LEU A 258 14.55 -4.22 -10.35
C LEU A 258 15.45 -5.18 -11.11
N ALA A 259 15.92 -6.25 -10.48
CA ALA A 259 16.78 -7.27 -11.11
C ALA A 259 16.04 -8.01 -12.25
N ILE A 260 14.79 -8.41 -12.03
CA ILE A 260 13.95 -9.07 -13.04
C ILE A 260 13.74 -8.13 -14.24
N CYS A 261 13.30 -6.89 -13.99
CA CYS A 261 13.05 -5.92 -15.05
C CYS A 261 14.31 -5.62 -15.86
N PHE A 262 15.47 -5.48 -15.21
CA PHE A 262 16.74 -5.28 -15.87
C PHE A 262 17.18 -6.48 -16.72
N THR A 263 16.96 -7.70 -16.22
CA THR A 263 17.31 -8.94 -16.94
C THR A 263 16.43 -9.10 -18.17
N VAL A 264 15.13 -8.88 -18.06
CA VAL A 264 14.20 -8.93 -19.18
C VAL A 264 14.54 -7.89 -20.25
N ASP A 265 14.86 -6.66 -19.83
CA ASP A 265 15.28 -5.58 -20.74
C ASP A 265 16.55 -5.97 -21.53
N ARG A 266 17.54 -6.57 -20.84
CA ARG A 266 18.76 -7.08 -21.51
C ARG A 266 18.50 -8.23 -22.47
N LEU A 267 17.63 -9.15 -22.10
CA LEU A 267 17.26 -10.26 -22.97
C LEU A 267 16.58 -9.72 -24.24
N ARG A 268 15.62 -8.83 -24.06
CA ARG A 268 14.90 -8.20 -25.17
C ARG A 268 15.84 -7.46 -26.13
N SER A 269 16.82 -6.71 -25.63
CA SER A 269 17.80 -5.98 -26.46
C SER A 269 18.76 -6.89 -27.23
N ARG A 270 18.82 -8.20 -26.91
CA ARG A 270 19.64 -9.17 -27.65
C ARG A 270 18.87 -9.90 -28.75
N PHE A 271 17.54 -9.89 -28.69
CA PHE A 271 16.67 -10.61 -29.64
C PHE A 271 15.95 -9.65 -30.62
N LEU A 272 16.08 -8.35 -30.44
CA LEU A 272 15.64 -7.30 -31.35
C LEU A 272 16.85 -6.63 -32.03
#